data_3bec4a17900c8a7617312a97a177bb45
#
_entry.id   3bec4a17900c8a7617312a97a177bb45
#
_cell.length_a   1.000
_cell.length_b   1.000
_cell.length_c   1.000
_cell.angle_alpha   90.00
_cell.angle_beta   90.00
_cell.angle_gamma   90.00
#
_symmetry.space_group_name_H-M   'P 1'
#
loop_
_entity.id
_entity.type
_entity.pdbx_description
1 polymer ?
#
loop_
_entity_poly.entity_id
_entity_poly.type
_entity_poly.pdbx_seq_one_letter_code
_entity_poly.pdbx_strand_id
1 'polypeptide(L)'
;YLETVQRGSDKELCVTTLRNHVMPLVRFNIEDKGEILRNVSCKCGRCGDILKLHMGRSNEWIQNEDGTQMHAYALMQIVQQINYMTDGAILQYQLRQRDYRDFLVKLIVDSEYEDWEFQELADQICDAFQERLGKEVQTEVVRVANILPDERSGKLACFLSDVNLSFAYESDAPKKLKSMMDTKVKKEKNVHLEKKR
;
A
#
# COMPACT_ATOMS: atom_id res chain seq x y z
N TYR A 1 -16.46 19.61 3.31
CA TYR A 1 -16.87 19.43 1.93
C TYR A 1 -16.09 18.26 1.31
N LEU A 2 -16.80 17.40 0.57
CA LEU A 2 -16.24 16.27 -0.15
C LEU A 2 -16.45 16.47 -1.66
N GLU A 3 -15.43 16.15 -2.44
CA GLU A 3 -15.51 16.10 -3.90
C GLU A 3 -14.77 14.89 -4.44
N THR A 4 -15.10 14.46 -5.65
CA THR A 4 -14.39 13.42 -6.38
C THR A 4 -13.54 14.05 -7.47
N VAL A 5 -12.32 13.59 -7.60
CA VAL A 5 -11.38 14.01 -8.63
C VAL A 5 -11.02 12.80 -9.49
N GLN A 6 -11.13 12.96 -10.81
CA GLN A 6 -10.73 11.91 -11.75
C GLN A 6 -9.21 11.82 -11.80
N ARG A 7 -8.66 10.63 -11.55
CA ARG A 7 -7.24 10.31 -11.70
C ARG A 7 -7.08 9.02 -12.51
N GLY A 8 -6.65 9.16 -13.74
CA GLY A 8 -6.61 8.02 -14.66
C GLY A 8 -7.98 7.39 -14.82
N SER A 9 -8.10 6.09 -14.57
CA SER A 9 -9.36 5.35 -14.59
C SER A 9 -10.19 5.51 -13.32
N ASP A 10 -9.61 6.02 -12.24
CA ASP A 10 -10.21 6.02 -10.91
C ASP A 10 -10.74 7.39 -10.49
N LYS A 11 -11.73 7.36 -9.58
CA LYS A 11 -12.24 8.53 -8.88
C LYS A 11 -11.72 8.52 -7.45
N GLU A 12 -10.95 9.52 -7.08
CA GLU A 12 -10.41 9.69 -5.72
C GLU A 12 -11.16 10.79 -4.98
N LEU A 13 -11.19 10.66 -3.66
CA LEU A 13 -11.89 11.59 -2.79
C LEU A 13 -10.95 12.70 -2.31
N CYS A 14 -11.41 13.93 -2.45
CA CYS A 14 -10.76 15.11 -1.88
C CYS A 14 -11.64 15.74 -0.80
N VAL A 15 -10.99 16.15 0.29
CA VAL A 15 -11.63 16.75 1.45
C VAL A 15 -11.23 18.21 1.59
N THR A 16 -12.22 19.08 1.78
CA THR A 16 -12.00 20.45 2.24
C THR A 16 -12.67 20.61 3.61
N THR A 17 -11.89 20.93 4.63
CA THR A 17 -12.43 21.21 5.98
C THR A 17 -13.03 22.60 6.03
N LEU A 18 -14.26 22.71 6.55
CA LEU A 18 -14.98 24.01 6.61
C LEU A 18 -14.89 24.68 8.00
N ARG A 19 -14.53 23.93 9.03
CA ARG A 19 -14.56 24.40 10.41
C ARG A 19 -13.23 24.17 11.17
N ASN A 20 -12.27 23.48 10.56
CA ASN A 20 -10.97 23.28 11.19
C ASN A 20 -10.05 24.44 10.79
N HIS A 21 -9.89 25.40 11.70
CA HIS A 21 -9.06 26.59 11.49
C HIS A 21 -7.60 26.38 11.95
N VAL A 22 -7.33 25.34 12.75
CA VAL A 22 -5.98 25.04 13.26
C VAL A 22 -5.15 24.34 12.18
N MET A 23 -5.75 23.39 11.47
CA MET A 23 -5.12 22.69 10.34
C MET A 23 -6.14 22.59 9.19
N PRO A 24 -6.30 23.66 8.40
CA PRO A 24 -7.26 23.66 7.30
C PRO A 24 -6.76 22.76 6.17
N LEU A 25 -7.58 21.81 5.80
CA LEU A 25 -7.37 21.00 4.60
C LEU A 25 -8.15 21.64 3.45
N VAL A 26 -7.48 21.93 2.34
CA VAL A 26 -8.11 22.47 1.14
C VAL A 26 -7.83 21.51 -0.01
N ARG A 27 -8.90 20.89 -0.53
CA ARG A 27 -8.83 19.90 -1.59
C ARG A 27 -7.78 18.80 -1.34
N PHE A 28 -7.65 18.41 -0.08
CA PHE A 28 -6.69 17.39 0.33
C PHE A 28 -7.15 16.03 -0.20
N ASN A 29 -6.32 15.40 -1.04
CA ASN A 29 -6.57 14.06 -1.51
C ASN A 29 -6.30 13.05 -0.38
N ILE A 30 -7.33 12.31 0.03
CA ILE A 30 -7.22 11.28 1.05
C ILE A 30 -6.79 9.92 0.49
N GLU A 31 -6.63 9.83 -0.84
CA GLU A 31 -6.23 8.62 -1.58
C GLU A 31 -7.26 7.48 -1.51
N ASP A 32 -8.43 7.72 -0.93
CA ASP A 32 -9.52 6.77 -0.94
C ASP A 32 -10.30 6.86 -2.26
N LYS A 33 -10.64 5.71 -2.82
CA LYS A 33 -11.48 5.63 -4.01
C LYS A 33 -12.95 5.73 -3.63
N GLY A 34 -13.69 6.56 -4.35
CA GLY A 34 -15.10 6.70 -4.06
C GLY A 34 -15.85 7.57 -5.06
N GLU A 35 -17.16 7.56 -4.94
CA GLU A 35 -18.06 8.33 -5.80
C GLU A 35 -19.12 9.04 -4.95
N ILE A 36 -19.38 10.31 -5.27
CA ILE A 36 -20.43 11.10 -4.66
C ILE A 36 -21.64 11.08 -5.61
N LEU A 37 -22.70 10.43 -5.17
CA LEU A 37 -23.98 10.38 -5.86
C LEU A 37 -24.83 11.56 -5.39
N ARG A 38 -25.05 12.51 -6.27
CA ARG A 38 -25.81 13.73 -5.98
C ARG A 38 -27.28 13.56 -6.34
N ASN A 39 -28.14 14.22 -5.58
CA ASN A 39 -29.60 14.24 -5.81
C ASN A 39 -30.27 12.86 -5.79
N VAL A 40 -29.74 11.94 -4.98
CA VAL A 40 -30.29 10.59 -4.79
C VAL A 40 -31.22 10.59 -3.60
N SER A 41 -32.43 10.09 -3.79
CA SER A 41 -33.37 9.88 -2.68
C SER A 41 -32.93 8.68 -1.83
N CYS A 42 -32.68 8.92 -0.54
CA CYS A 42 -32.42 7.83 0.40
C CYS A 42 -33.71 7.27 0.97
N LYS A 43 -33.84 5.93 1.03
CA LYS A 43 -34.98 5.26 1.64
C LYS A 43 -35.19 5.62 3.12
N CYS A 44 -34.19 6.14 3.80
CA CYS A 44 -34.30 6.60 5.18
C CYS A 44 -34.90 8.01 5.35
N GLY A 45 -35.29 8.68 4.27
CA GLY A 45 -35.84 10.03 4.26
C GLY A 45 -34.86 11.17 4.49
N ARG A 46 -33.55 10.88 4.63
CA ARG A 46 -32.51 11.92 4.75
C ARG A 46 -32.23 12.57 3.42
N CYS A 47 -32.08 13.89 3.44
CA CYS A 47 -31.64 14.67 2.29
C CYS A 47 -30.11 14.82 2.31
N GLY A 48 -29.48 14.80 1.14
CA GLY A 48 -28.04 15.02 0.96
C GLY A 48 -27.45 14.11 -0.09
N ASP A 49 -26.14 14.26 -0.27
CA ASP A 49 -25.40 13.42 -1.18
C ASP A 49 -25.08 12.05 -0.55
N ILE A 50 -25.03 11.01 -1.34
CA ILE A 50 -24.64 9.66 -0.92
C ILE A 50 -23.19 9.45 -1.32
N LEU A 51 -22.34 9.16 -0.33
CA LEU A 51 -20.98 8.72 -0.56
C LEU A 51 -20.95 7.21 -0.77
N LYS A 52 -20.52 6.76 -1.93
CA LYS A 52 -20.22 5.38 -2.22
C LYS A 52 -18.71 5.20 -2.14
N LEU A 53 -18.24 4.56 -1.07
CA LEU A 53 -16.83 4.21 -0.92
C LEU A 53 -16.55 2.93 -1.71
N HIS A 54 -15.46 2.96 -2.46
CA HIS A 54 -14.88 1.76 -3.03
C HIS A 54 -13.81 1.25 -2.06
N MET A 55 -13.70 -0.07 -1.87
CA MET A 55 -12.71 -0.63 -0.96
C MET A 55 -11.30 -0.31 -1.44
N GLY A 56 -10.48 0.18 -0.51
CA GLY A 56 -9.04 0.32 -0.65
C GLY A 56 -8.53 1.66 -1.17
N ARG A 57 -7.34 1.97 -0.74
CA ARG A 57 -6.53 3.07 -1.30
C ARG A 57 -5.98 2.66 -2.65
N SER A 58 -5.74 3.63 -3.52
CA SER A 58 -5.21 3.39 -4.87
C SER A 58 -3.87 2.67 -4.90
N ASN A 59 -3.09 2.74 -3.82
CA ASN A 59 -1.74 2.19 -3.67
C ASN A 59 -1.64 0.91 -2.82
N GLU A 60 -2.78 0.32 -2.40
CA GLU A 60 -2.83 -0.87 -1.54
C GLU A 60 -3.25 -2.14 -2.32
N TRP A 61 -2.79 -2.28 -3.56
CA TRP A 61 -3.11 -3.43 -4.40
C TRP A 61 -1.88 -4.31 -4.64
N ILE A 62 -2.04 -5.58 -4.32
CA ILE A 62 -1.10 -6.65 -4.67
C ILE A 62 -1.33 -6.98 -6.13
N GLN A 63 -0.25 -6.98 -6.90
CA GLN A 63 -0.25 -7.33 -8.31
C GLN A 63 0.11 -8.80 -8.48
N ASN A 64 -0.67 -9.56 -9.22
CA ASN A 64 -0.35 -10.92 -9.61
C ASN A 64 0.29 -10.93 -11.00
N GLU A 65 1.06 -12.00 -11.32
CA GLU A 65 1.71 -12.16 -12.63
C GLU A 65 0.73 -12.22 -13.80
N ASP A 66 -0.49 -12.73 -13.56
CA ASP A 66 -1.56 -12.82 -14.56
C ASP A 66 -2.28 -11.49 -14.82
N GLY A 67 -1.82 -10.40 -14.16
CA GLY A 67 -2.42 -9.08 -14.25
C GLY A 67 -3.64 -8.87 -13.36
N THR A 68 -4.07 -9.89 -12.62
CA THR A 68 -5.13 -9.72 -11.61
C THR A 68 -4.59 -8.98 -10.38
N GLN A 69 -5.49 -8.34 -9.66
CA GLN A 69 -5.14 -7.56 -8.47
C GLN A 69 -5.94 -8.05 -7.27
N MET A 70 -5.29 -8.09 -6.12
CA MET A 70 -5.92 -8.34 -4.84
C MET A 70 -5.61 -7.19 -3.88
N HIS A 71 -6.59 -6.78 -3.08
CA HIS A 71 -6.36 -5.74 -2.09
C HIS A 71 -5.45 -6.26 -0.96
N ALA A 72 -4.41 -5.52 -0.61
CA ALA A 72 -3.44 -5.89 0.43
C ALA A 72 -4.07 -6.09 1.82
N TYR A 73 -5.27 -5.54 2.03
CA TYR A 73 -6.04 -5.75 3.26
C TYR A 73 -6.25 -7.24 3.59
N ALA A 74 -6.35 -8.09 2.58
CA ALA A 74 -6.48 -9.54 2.80
C ALA A 74 -5.26 -10.13 3.54
N LEU A 75 -4.05 -9.68 3.23
CA LEU A 75 -2.84 -10.09 3.94
C LEU A 75 -2.69 -9.37 5.29
N MET A 76 -3.07 -8.09 5.35
CA MET A 76 -3.07 -7.34 6.61
C MET A 76 -4.00 -7.99 7.64
N GLN A 77 -5.16 -8.50 7.22
CA GLN A 77 -6.08 -9.23 8.11
C GLN A 77 -5.45 -10.51 8.67
N ILE A 78 -4.64 -11.24 7.90
CA ILE A 78 -3.92 -12.41 8.37
C ILE A 78 -3.00 -12.01 9.53
N VAL A 79 -2.16 -10.98 9.33
CA VAL A 79 -1.26 -10.49 10.38
C VAL A 79 -2.03 -10.02 11.62
N GLN A 80 -3.15 -9.32 11.43
CA GLN A 80 -4.01 -8.87 12.53
C GLN A 80 -4.65 -10.03 13.29
N GLN A 81 -5.10 -11.06 12.58
CA GLN A 81 -5.69 -12.25 13.20
C GLN A 81 -4.65 -13.03 14.01
N ILE A 82 -3.45 -13.21 13.48
CA ILE A 82 -2.34 -13.83 14.20
C ILE A 82 -1.98 -13.00 15.43
N ASN A 83 -1.90 -11.66 15.29
CA ASN A 83 -1.66 -10.76 16.42
C ASN A 83 -2.72 -10.90 17.53
N TYR A 84 -3.98 -11.06 17.14
CA TYR A 84 -5.05 -11.29 18.12
C TYR A 84 -4.88 -12.62 18.85
N MET A 85 -4.43 -13.68 18.15
CA MET A 85 -4.21 -15.01 18.73
C MET A 85 -2.96 -15.07 19.63
N THR A 86 -2.04 -14.13 19.47
CA THR A 86 -0.79 -14.00 20.26
C THR A 86 -0.87 -12.83 21.28
N ASP A 87 -2.06 -12.52 21.76
CA ASP A 87 -2.32 -11.50 22.79
C ASP A 87 -1.72 -10.12 22.48
N GLY A 88 -1.61 -9.78 21.20
CA GLY A 88 -1.12 -8.46 20.77
C GLY A 88 0.41 -8.32 20.72
N ALA A 89 1.12 -9.42 20.55
CA ALA A 89 2.58 -9.44 20.45
C ALA A 89 3.15 -8.53 19.36
N ILE A 90 2.41 -8.32 18.26
CA ILE A 90 2.82 -7.45 17.14
C ILE A 90 2.39 -6.02 17.45
N LEU A 91 3.35 -5.16 17.79
CA LEU A 91 3.11 -3.75 18.08
C LEU A 91 2.93 -2.93 16.80
N GLN A 92 3.68 -3.28 15.76
CA GLN A 92 3.59 -2.63 14.45
C GLN A 92 4.04 -3.58 13.35
N TYR A 93 3.47 -3.44 12.16
CA TYR A 93 3.89 -4.23 10.99
C TYR A 93 3.89 -3.39 9.72
N GLN A 94 4.67 -3.85 8.75
CA GLN A 94 4.67 -3.35 7.37
C GLN A 94 4.87 -4.51 6.42
N LEU A 95 3.96 -4.60 5.44
CA LEU A 95 4.03 -5.56 4.34
C LEU A 95 4.66 -4.87 3.13
N ARG A 96 5.55 -5.55 2.42
CA ARG A 96 6.11 -5.09 1.16
C ARG A 96 6.07 -6.19 0.12
N GLN A 97 5.42 -5.95 -0.98
CA GLN A 97 5.53 -6.77 -2.17
C GLN A 97 6.77 -6.33 -2.95
N ARG A 98 7.84 -7.13 -2.94
CA ARG A 98 9.10 -6.86 -3.66
C ARG A 98 9.02 -7.27 -5.12
N ASP A 99 8.35 -8.41 -5.37
CA ASP A 99 8.06 -8.94 -6.70
C ASP A 99 6.70 -9.67 -6.65
N TYR A 100 6.21 -10.17 -7.78
CA TYR A 100 4.91 -10.84 -7.87
C TYR A 100 4.71 -11.96 -6.85
N ARG A 101 5.77 -12.69 -6.52
CA ARG A 101 5.75 -13.82 -5.58
C ARG A 101 6.66 -13.64 -4.39
N ASP A 102 7.21 -12.46 -4.19
CA ASP A 102 8.18 -12.17 -3.12
C ASP A 102 7.66 -11.07 -2.20
N PHE A 103 7.48 -11.43 -0.92
CA PHE A 103 6.94 -10.57 0.11
C PHE A 103 7.89 -10.43 1.28
N LEU A 104 7.99 -9.23 1.82
CA LEU A 104 8.69 -8.92 3.05
C LEU A 104 7.69 -8.42 4.08
N VAL A 105 7.70 -9.05 5.26
CA VAL A 105 6.91 -8.63 6.41
C VAL A 105 7.86 -8.14 7.49
N LYS A 106 7.82 -6.85 7.80
CA LYS A 106 8.56 -6.27 8.92
C LYS A 106 7.66 -6.21 10.13
N LEU A 107 8.15 -6.71 11.26
CA LEU A 107 7.42 -6.71 12.52
C LEU A 107 8.22 -5.98 13.60
N ILE A 108 7.56 -5.10 14.33
CA ILE A 108 7.98 -4.69 15.66
C ILE A 108 7.15 -5.51 16.62
N VAL A 109 7.81 -6.34 17.41
CA VAL A 109 7.16 -7.19 18.41
C VAL A 109 7.51 -6.73 19.82
N ASP A 110 6.70 -7.13 20.78
CA ASP A 110 6.97 -6.85 22.19
C ASP A 110 8.39 -7.32 22.59
N SER A 111 9.03 -6.57 23.47
CA SER A 111 10.39 -6.86 23.96
C SER A 111 10.48 -8.14 24.78
N GLU A 112 9.36 -8.56 25.35
CA GLU A 112 9.28 -9.81 26.13
C GLU A 112 9.22 -11.07 25.24
N TYR A 113 9.04 -10.88 23.90
CA TYR A 113 8.95 -11.98 22.96
C TYR A 113 10.34 -12.55 22.65
N GLU A 114 10.55 -13.80 23.04
CA GLU A 114 11.79 -14.53 22.80
C GLU A 114 11.99 -14.87 21.31
N ASP A 115 13.22 -15.16 20.90
CA ASP A 115 13.52 -15.41 19.47
C ASP A 115 12.80 -16.65 18.92
N TRP A 116 12.58 -17.68 19.74
CA TRP A 116 11.83 -18.86 19.31
C TRP A 116 10.33 -18.58 19.11
N GLU A 117 9.73 -17.74 19.95
CA GLU A 117 8.34 -17.30 19.79
C GLU A 117 8.17 -16.46 18.53
N PHE A 118 9.17 -15.58 18.26
CA PHE A 118 9.19 -14.82 17.03
C PHE A 118 9.29 -15.74 15.80
N GLN A 119 10.10 -16.80 15.86
CA GLN A 119 10.21 -17.75 14.75
C GLN A 119 8.88 -18.48 14.50
N GLU A 120 8.20 -18.92 15.55
CA GLU A 120 6.88 -19.54 15.44
C GLU A 120 5.85 -18.57 14.83
N LEU A 121 5.86 -17.32 15.26
CA LEU A 121 5.03 -16.26 14.69
C LEU A 121 5.32 -16.03 13.21
N ALA A 122 6.59 -16.01 12.84
CA ALA A 122 7.03 -15.84 11.46
C ALA A 122 6.58 -16.99 10.57
N ASP A 123 6.73 -18.22 11.05
CA ASP A 123 6.31 -19.44 10.34
C ASP A 123 4.79 -19.44 10.10
N GLN A 124 4.00 -19.08 11.11
CA GLN A 124 2.54 -18.94 10.98
C GLN A 124 2.14 -17.91 9.89
N ILE A 125 2.84 -16.77 9.83
CA ILE A 125 2.59 -15.76 8.80
C ILE A 125 2.97 -16.30 7.41
N CYS A 126 4.11 -16.97 7.29
CA CYS A 126 4.56 -17.56 6.03
C CYS A 126 3.56 -18.60 5.51
N ASP A 127 3.12 -19.52 6.37
CA ASP A 127 2.15 -20.55 6.01
C ASP A 127 0.81 -19.97 5.59
N ALA A 128 0.30 -19.00 6.34
CA ALA A 128 -0.96 -18.34 6.01
C ALA A 128 -0.89 -17.52 4.69
N PHE A 129 0.27 -16.92 4.39
CA PHE A 129 0.47 -16.23 3.11
C PHE A 129 0.53 -17.23 1.95
N GLN A 130 1.21 -18.38 2.13
CA GLN A 130 1.23 -19.43 1.12
C GLN A 130 -0.15 -20.06 0.91
N GLU A 131 -0.93 -20.25 1.95
CA GLU A 131 -2.31 -20.72 1.86
C GLU A 131 -3.17 -19.72 1.04
N ARG A 132 -2.97 -18.43 1.26
CA ARG A 132 -3.77 -17.38 0.62
C ARG A 132 -3.37 -17.06 -0.81
N LEU A 133 -2.06 -17.06 -1.12
CA LEU A 133 -1.50 -16.61 -2.37
C LEU A 133 -1.00 -17.74 -3.28
N GLY A 134 -0.77 -18.91 -2.71
CA GLY A 134 -0.22 -20.07 -3.41
C GLY A 134 1.15 -20.48 -2.87
N LYS A 135 1.48 -21.77 -3.02
CA LYS A 135 2.69 -22.39 -2.45
C LYS A 135 4.01 -21.86 -3.02
N GLU A 136 3.96 -21.19 -4.17
CA GLU A 136 5.15 -20.64 -4.83
C GLU A 136 5.55 -19.26 -4.30
N VAL A 137 4.74 -18.69 -3.40
CA VAL A 137 5.03 -17.39 -2.79
C VAL A 137 6.10 -17.56 -1.72
N GLN A 138 7.09 -16.70 -1.79
CA GLN A 138 8.14 -16.57 -0.79
C GLN A 138 7.80 -15.39 0.13
N THR A 139 7.83 -15.64 1.41
CA THR A 139 7.58 -14.61 2.43
C THR A 139 8.75 -14.61 3.41
N GLU A 140 9.39 -13.47 3.51
CA GLU A 140 10.42 -13.21 4.50
C GLU A 140 9.81 -12.39 5.64
N VAL A 141 9.91 -12.89 6.87
CA VAL A 141 9.44 -12.17 8.07
C VAL A 141 10.65 -11.75 8.88
N VAL A 142 10.77 -10.46 9.18
CA VAL A 142 11.93 -9.92 9.89
C VAL A 142 11.50 -9.09 11.10
N ARG A 143 12.18 -9.31 12.23
CA ARG A 143 12.08 -8.45 13.40
C ARG A 143 12.89 -7.18 13.18
N VAL A 144 12.27 -6.04 13.40
CA VAL A 144 12.91 -4.73 13.24
C VAL A 144 12.67 -3.86 14.47
N ALA A 145 13.61 -2.99 14.77
CA ALA A 145 13.46 -2.04 15.88
C ALA A 145 12.55 -0.86 15.50
N ASN A 146 12.51 -0.48 14.22
CA ASN A 146 11.72 0.66 13.75
C ASN A 146 11.19 0.39 12.34
N ILE A 147 9.99 0.90 12.06
CA ILE A 147 9.41 0.99 10.72
C ILE A 147 9.38 2.46 10.36
N LEU A 148 10.15 2.84 9.35
CA LEU A 148 10.24 4.22 8.91
C LEU A 148 9.05 4.61 8.04
N PRO A 149 8.61 5.89 8.11
CA PRO A 149 7.64 6.42 7.17
C PRO A 149 8.14 6.32 5.72
N ASP A 150 7.21 6.23 4.79
CA ASP A 150 7.53 6.34 3.36
C ASP A 150 8.16 7.70 3.05
N GLU A 151 9.30 7.70 2.39
CA GLU A 151 10.11 8.91 2.15
C GLU A 151 9.38 9.98 1.32
N ARG A 152 8.41 9.57 0.49
CA ARG A 152 7.67 10.48 -0.39
C ARG A 152 6.48 11.11 0.30
N SER A 153 5.72 10.30 1.04
CA SER A 153 4.47 10.74 1.65
C SER A 153 4.61 11.16 3.11
N GLY A 154 5.71 10.78 3.78
CA GLY A 154 5.90 10.94 5.21
C GLY A 154 4.93 10.10 6.06
N LYS A 155 4.15 9.21 5.44
CA LYS A 155 3.16 8.37 6.11
C LYS A 155 3.75 7.01 6.45
N LEU A 156 3.37 6.47 7.59
CA LEU A 156 3.56 5.05 7.89
C LEU A 156 2.58 4.24 7.05
N ALA A 157 3.08 3.67 5.95
CA ALA A 157 2.28 2.80 5.11
C ALA A 157 2.36 1.37 5.64
N CYS A 158 1.20 0.74 5.90
CA CYS A 158 1.14 -0.67 6.28
C CYS A 158 1.46 -1.61 5.11
N PHE A 159 1.29 -1.14 3.88
CA PHE A 159 1.62 -1.88 2.66
C PHE A 159 2.39 -1.02 1.68
N LEU A 160 3.43 -1.60 1.08
CA LEU A 160 4.23 -1.04 0.00
C LEU A 160 4.32 -2.07 -1.13
N SER A 161 4.33 -1.62 -2.38
CA SER A 161 4.58 -2.50 -3.52
C SER A 161 5.61 -1.87 -4.45
N ASP A 162 6.66 -2.63 -4.73
CA ASP A 162 7.66 -2.26 -5.73
C ASP A 162 7.14 -2.56 -7.14
N VAL A 163 6.23 -3.53 -7.27
CA VAL A 163 5.60 -3.92 -8.54
C VAL A 163 4.68 -2.83 -9.07
N ASN A 164 3.90 -2.18 -8.19
CA ASN A 164 2.99 -1.10 -8.58
C ASN A 164 3.71 0.19 -8.98
N LEU A 165 4.93 0.40 -8.54
CA LEU A 165 5.71 1.60 -8.88
C LEU A 165 6.09 1.66 -10.36
N SER A 166 6.21 0.52 -11.04
CA SER A 166 6.52 0.49 -12.48
C SER A 166 5.36 0.98 -13.34
N PHE A 167 4.11 0.71 -12.95
CA PHE A 167 2.91 1.14 -13.69
C PHE A 167 2.55 2.63 -13.47
N ALA A 168 2.69 3.13 -12.25
CA ALA A 168 2.39 4.53 -11.94
C ALA A 168 3.36 5.52 -12.61
N TYR A 169 4.61 5.10 -12.84
CA TYR A 169 5.62 5.95 -13.49
C TYR A 169 5.46 6.06 -15.00
N GLU A 170 4.85 5.07 -15.66
CA GLU A 170 4.67 5.13 -17.12
C GLU A 170 3.47 5.98 -17.55
N SER A 171 2.41 6.07 -16.72
CA SER A 171 1.19 6.79 -17.08
C SER A 171 1.21 8.30 -16.77
N ASP A 172 1.87 8.73 -15.70
CA ASP A 172 1.73 10.10 -15.17
C ASP A 172 3.02 10.96 -15.14
N ALA A 173 4.16 10.41 -15.58
CA ALA A 173 5.39 11.20 -15.63
C ALA A 173 5.31 12.28 -16.72
N PRO A 174 5.49 13.57 -16.38
CA PRO A 174 5.59 14.62 -17.41
C PRO A 174 6.68 14.25 -18.42
N LYS A 175 6.42 14.45 -19.70
CA LYS A 175 7.35 14.08 -20.81
C LYS A 175 8.81 14.51 -20.58
N LYS A 176 9.04 15.54 -19.77
CA LYS A 176 10.34 16.03 -19.35
C LYS A 176 11.09 15.11 -18.38
N LEU A 177 10.37 14.38 -17.50
CA LEU A 177 10.96 13.40 -16.59
C LEU A 177 11.33 12.10 -17.30
N LYS A 178 10.52 11.64 -18.27
CA LYS A 178 10.83 10.48 -19.12
C LYS A 178 12.18 10.64 -19.84
N SER A 179 12.44 11.80 -20.42
CA SER A 179 13.71 12.06 -21.10
C SER A 179 14.94 12.07 -20.18
N MET A 180 14.77 12.45 -18.90
CA MET A 180 15.86 12.44 -17.92
C MET A 180 16.15 11.02 -17.39
N MET A 181 15.14 10.17 -17.27
CA MET A 181 15.29 8.79 -16.84
C MET A 181 15.91 7.92 -17.95
N ASP A 182 15.49 8.10 -19.20
CA ASP A 182 16.10 7.43 -20.35
C ASP A 182 17.58 7.77 -20.51
N THR A 183 17.98 8.99 -20.13
CA THR A 183 19.37 9.43 -20.14
C THR A 183 20.18 8.80 -19.02
N LYS A 184 19.57 8.55 -17.85
CA LYS A 184 20.24 7.91 -16.71
C LYS A 184 20.45 6.41 -16.94
N VAL A 185 19.42 5.72 -17.46
CA VAL A 185 19.49 4.29 -17.81
C VAL A 185 20.52 4.02 -18.92
N LYS A 186 20.62 4.93 -19.92
CA LYS A 186 21.65 4.84 -20.96
C LYS A 186 23.06 5.07 -20.42
N LYS A 187 23.25 5.99 -19.45
CA LYS A 187 24.54 6.21 -18.80
C LYS A 187 24.99 5.00 -17.97
N GLU A 188 24.08 4.37 -17.22
CA GLU A 188 24.41 3.19 -16.42
C GLU A 188 24.74 1.96 -17.29
N LYS A 189 24.06 1.76 -18.42
CA LYS A 189 24.39 0.71 -19.38
C LYS A 189 25.75 0.93 -20.06
N ASN A 190 26.14 2.17 -20.35
CA ASN A 190 27.44 2.47 -20.94
C ASN A 190 28.59 2.29 -19.95
N VAL A 191 28.43 2.63 -18.68
CA VAL A 191 29.41 2.41 -17.62
C VAL A 191 29.65 0.91 -17.36
N HIS A 192 28.61 0.07 -17.57
CA HIS A 192 28.73 -1.38 -17.42
C HIS A 192 29.46 -2.05 -18.62
N LEU A 193 29.37 -1.45 -19.81
CA LEU A 193 30.06 -1.92 -21.01
C LEU A 193 31.56 -1.53 -21.05
N GLU A 194 31.91 -0.38 -20.47
CA GLU A 194 33.31 0.05 -20.39
C GLU A 194 34.13 -0.68 -19.30
N LYS A 195 33.47 -1.27 -18.30
CA LYS A 195 34.13 -2.11 -17.26
C LYS A 195 34.37 -3.57 -17.70
N LYS A 196 33.90 -3.96 -18.88
CA LYS A 196 34.09 -5.30 -19.46
C LYS A 196 35.03 -5.34 -20.66
N ARG A 197 35.71 -4.26 -20.94
CA ARG A 197 36.89 -4.17 -21.84
C ARG A 197 38.12 -3.94 -20.99
#